data_df8dd821ac8e55d97bafd01d45f18c51
#
_entry.id   df8dd821ac8e55d97bafd01d45f18c51
#
_cell.length_a   1.000
_cell.length_b   1.000
_cell.length_c   1.000
_cell.angle_alpha   90.00
_cell.angle_beta   90.00
_cell.angle_gamma   90.00
#
_symmetry.space_group_name_H-M   'P 1'
#
loop_
_entity.id
_entity.type
_entity.pdbx_description
1 polymer ?
#
loop_
_entity_poly.entity_id
_entity_poly.type
_entity_poly.pdbx_seq_one_letter_code
_entity_poly.pdbx_strand_id
1 'polypeptide(L)'
;MEKYSLFHIEGGLGKHVAATAVAKCIKNNHPDRKLIVVCVYPEVYFNLKFIDRVYRIGNTPYFYDDYIKDKDMLIFKHEPYFTTDHIVKRKPLIQNWCNLYDLEYNGEMPELLFNMRQRQIGFGNWQREKPVMLIQSNGGPLGDDQPFPYSRTRDLPYQNALDVANYFKEKFVCGSVTLLSGHVI
;
A
#
# COMPACT_ATOMS: atom_id res chain seq x y z
N MET A 1 -23.89 -18.50 -12.47
CA MET A 1 -23.75 -17.65 -11.26
C MET A 1 -22.49 -16.84 -11.42
N GLU A 2 -22.56 -15.53 -11.22
CA GLU A 2 -21.36 -14.66 -11.28
C GLU A 2 -20.44 -14.97 -10.11
N LYS A 3 -19.11 -14.93 -10.40
CA LYS A 3 -18.07 -15.29 -9.44
C LYS A 3 -17.22 -14.07 -9.08
N TYR A 4 -17.01 -13.86 -7.80
CA TYR A 4 -16.26 -12.73 -7.28
C TYR A 4 -15.20 -13.18 -6.27
N SER A 5 -14.11 -12.44 -6.22
CA SER A 5 -13.12 -12.48 -5.14
C SER A 5 -13.10 -11.12 -4.46
N LEU A 6 -13.36 -11.06 -3.16
CA LEU A 6 -13.29 -9.87 -2.35
C LEU A 6 -11.97 -9.86 -1.59
N PHE A 7 -11.13 -8.85 -1.80
CA PHE A 7 -9.94 -8.61 -1.01
C PHE A 7 -10.16 -7.37 -0.11
N HIS A 8 -10.24 -7.59 1.18
CA HIS A 8 -10.48 -6.56 2.18
C HIS A 8 -9.20 -6.22 2.94
N ILE A 9 -8.80 -4.93 2.92
CA ILE A 9 -7.52 -4.47 3.46
C ILE A 9 -7.71 -3.21 4.32
N GLU A 10 -7.18 -3.27 5.52
CA GLU A 10 -7.12 -2.17 6.47
C GLU A 10 -5.65 -1.76 6.73
N GLY A 11 -5.44 -0.68 7.47
CA GLY A 11 -4.12 -0.25 7.93
C GLY A 11 -3.43 0.78 7.03
N GLY A 12 -2.12 0.92 7.16
CA GLY A 12 -1.35 2.01 6.57
C GLY A 12 -1.06 1.87 5.07
N LEU A 13 -0.64 2.98 4.45
CA LEU A 13 -0.36 3.07 3.01
C LEU A 13 0.66 2.03 2.52
N GLY A 14 1.77 1.83 3.24
CA GLY A 14 2.80 0.86 2.84
C GLY A 14 2.29 -0.58 2.77
N LYS A 15 1.35 -0.94 3.65
CA LYS A 15 0.67 -2.24 3.60
C LYS A 15 -0.20 -2.36 2.35
N HIS A 16 -0.91 -1.31 1.96
CA HIS A 16 -1.72 -1.30 0.73
C HIS A 16 -0.85 -1.44 -0.51
N VAL A 17 0.34 -0.82 -0.52
CA VAL A 17 1.31 -1.03 -1.61
C VAL A 17 1.73 -2.50 -1.70
N ALA A 18 2.13 -3.12 -0.58
CA ALA A 18 2.47 -4.55 -0.56
C ALA A 18 1.28 -5.43 -0.99
N ALA A 19 0.06 -5.06 -0.59
CA ALA A 19 -1.16 -5.78 -0.91
C ALA A 19 -1.53 -5.77 -2.40
N THR A 20 -0.99 -4.86 -3.22
CA THR A 20 -1.19 -4.92 -4.69
C THR A 20 -0.62 -6.20 -5.29
N ALA A 21 0.51 -6.70 -4.78
CA ALA A 21 1.08 -7.99 -5.18
C ALA A 21 0.18 -9.16 -4.76
N VAL A 22 -0.39 -9.11 -3.56
CA VAL A 22 -1.34 -10.13 -3.07
C VAL A 22 -2.62 -10.12 -3.91
N ALA A 23 -3.16 -8.95 -4.24
CA ALA A 23 -4.31 -8.80 -5.13
C ALA A 23 -4.04 -9.44 -6.51
N LYS A 24 -2.83 -9.24 -7.06
CA LYS A 24 -2.41 -9.86 -8.31
C LYS A 24 -2.33 -11.39 -8.18
N CYS A 25 -1.77 -11.88 -7.07
CA CYS A 25 -1.73 -13.30 -6.75
C CYS A 25 -3.14 -13.91 -6.66
N ILE A 26 -4.10 -13.24 -5.98
CA ILE A 26 -5.51 -13.67 -5.93
C ILE A 26 -6.08 -13.77 -7.35
N LYS A 27 -5.88 -12.75 -8.18
CA LYS A 27 -6.39 -12.75 -9.56
C LYS A 27 -5.78 -13.86 -10.42
N ASN A 28 -4.48 -14.13 -10.28
CA ASN A 28 -3.79 -15.18 -10.99
C ASN A 28 -4.30 -16.58 -10.61
N ASN A 29 -4.57 -16.81 -9.33
CA ASN A 29 -5.10 -18.09 -8.84
C ASN A 29 -6.61 -18.27 -9.12
N HIS A 30 -7.36 -17.17 -9.32
CA HIS A 30 -8.78 -17.18 -9.59
C HIS A 30 -9.12 -16.32 -10.81
N PRO A 31 -8.64 -16.66 -12.02
CA PRO A 31 -8.78 -15.82 -13.22
C PRO A 31 -10.22 -15.68 -13.69
N ASP A 32 -11.08 -16.65 -13.38
CA ASP A 32 -12.49 -16.68 -13.73
C ASP A 32 -13.38 -15.82 -12.82
N ARG A 33 -12.81 -15.23 -11.75
CA ARG A 33 -13.51 -14.37 -10.79
C ARG A 33 -13.19 -12.89 -11.03
N LYS A 34 -14.19 -12.04 -10.88
CA LYS A 34 -14.00 -10.59 -10.82
C LYS A 34 -13.40 -10.22 -9.46
N LEU A 35 -12.29 -9.48 -9.46
CA LEU A 35 -11.62 -9.07 -8.23
C LEU A 35 -12.14 -7.71 -7.75
N ILE A 36 -12.67 -7.70 -6.53
CA ILE A 36 -13.14 -6.50 -5.85
C ILE A 36 -12.22 -6.22 -4.66
N VAL A 37 -11.76 -4.99 -4.54
CA VAL A 37 -10.94 -4.54 -3.42
C VAL A 37 -11.75 -3.58 -2.56
N VAL A 38 -11.82 -3.84 -1.26
CA VAL A 38 -12.36 -2.91 -0.24
C VAL A 38 -11.24 -2.50 0.68
N CYS A 39 -10.91 -1.21 0.73
CA CYS A 39 -9.68 -0.74 1.36
C CYS A 39 -9.77 0.67 1.93
N VAL A 40 -8.76 1.06 2.73
CA VAL A 40 -8.64 2.43 3.27
C VAL A 40 -8.11 3.41 2.21
N TYR A 41 -7.18 2.96 1.34
CA TYR A 41 -6.51 3.78 0.32
C TYR A 41 -6.85 3.28 -1.11
N PRO A 42 -8.06 3.55 -1.63
CA PRO A 42 -8.50 3.07 -2.94
C PRO A 42 -7.64 3.58 -4.10
N GLU A 43 -7.03 4.76 -3.96
CA GLU A 43 -6.14 5.38 -4.94
C GLU A 43 -4.92 4.52 -5.31
N VAL A 44 -4.49 3.62 -4.43
CA VAL A 44 -3.41 2.66 -4.69
C VAL A 44 -3.78 1.67 -5.79
N TYR A 45 -5.07 1.40 -5.98
CA TYR A 45 -5.59 0.32 -6.82
C TYR A 45 -6.24 0.79 -8.12
N PHE A 46 -6.57 2.08 -8.27
CA PHE A 46 -7.40 2.58 -9.38
C PHE A 46 -6.89 2.29 -10.79
N ASN A 47 -5.59 2.21 -10.97
CA ASN A 47 -5.01 2.01 -12.31
C ASN A 47 -4.59 0.55 -12.58
N LEU A 48 -4.83 -0.36 -11.65
CA LEU A 48 -4.49 -1.77 -11.77
C LEU A 48 -5.57 -2.51 -12.56
N LYS A 49 -5.27 -2.83 -13.83
CA LYS A 49 -6.24 -3.38 -14.79
C LYS A 49 -6.82 -4.75 -14.42
N PHE A 50 -6.16 -5.49 -13.55
CA PHE A 50 -6.62 -6.80 -13.08
C PHE A 50 -7.64 -6.70 -11.93
N ILE A 51 -7.92 -5.49 -11.44
CA ILE A 51 -8.93 -5.21 -10.42
C ILE A 51 -10.18 -4.68 -11.11
N ASP A 52 -11.31 -5.34 -10.89
CA ASP A 52 -12.57 -4.99 -11.54
C ASP A 52 -13.29 -3.84 -10.82
N ARG A 53 -13.15 -3.74 -9.49
CA ARG A 53 -13.79 -2.69 -8.70
C ARG A 53 -13.02 -2.41 -7.41
N VAL A 54 -13.00 -1.14 -7.01
CA VAL A 54 -12.39 -0.68 -5.75
C VAL A 54 -13.38 0.14 -4.96
N TYR A 55 -13.50 -0.14 -3.67
CA TYR A 55 -14.33 0.60 -2.72
C TYR A 55 -13.51 1.07 -1.52
N ARG A 56 -13.86 2.25 -1.01
CA ARG A 56 -13.38 2.69 0.30
C ARG A 56 -14.16 2.00 1.40
N ILE A 57 -13.49 1.57 2.46
CA ILE A 57 -14.15 1.03 3.68
C ILE A 57 -15.17 2.05 4.20
N GLY A 58 -16.37 1.56 4.52
CA GLY A 58 -17.49 2.39 4.96
C GLY A 58 -18.27 3.08 3.84
N ASN A 59 -17.85 2.95 2.57
CA ASN A 59 -18.57 3.47 1.42
C ASN A 59 -18.77 2.36 0.36
N THR A 60 -19.65 1.42 0.68
CA THR A 60 -19.96 0.23 -0.14
C THR A 60 -21.47 0.15 -0.43
N PRO A 61 -22.05 1.17 -1.14
CA PRO A 61 -23.48 1.17 -1.42
C PRO A 61 -23.84 -0.04 -2.30
N TYR A 62 -25.00 -0.64 -2.03
CA TYR A 62 -25.57 -1.79 -2.77
C TYR A 62 -24.67 -3.04 -2.83
N PHE A 63 -23.61 -3.10 -2.03
CA PHE A 63 -22.59 -4.16 -2.09
C PHE A 63 -23.19 -5.56 -1.90
N TYR A 64 -24.18 -5.70 -1.02
CA TYR A 64 -24.83 -6.97 -0.76
C TYR A 64 -25.59 -7.47 -2.00
N ASP A 65 -26.41 -6.61 -2.62
CA ASP A 65 -27.21 -7.00 -3.78
C ASP A 65 -26.34 -7.22 -5.02
N ASP A 66 -25.28 -6.41 -5.20
CA ASP A 66 -24.41 -6.49 -6.37
C ASP A 66 -23.48 -7.70 -6.34
N TYR A 67 -22.97 -8.09 -5.16
CA TYR A 67 -21.82 -9.01 -5.07
C TYR A 67 -22.01 -10.21 -4.15
N ILE A 68 -22.99 -10.19 -3.24
CA ILE A 68 -23.19 -11.27 -2.25
C ILE A 68 -24.44 -12.08 -2.58
N LYS A 69 -25.59 -11.40 -2.72
CA LYS A 69 -26.86 -12.07 -2.95
C LYS A 69 -26.85 -12.86 -4.25
N ASP A 70 -27.11 -14.16 -4.18
CA ASP A 70 -27.15 -15.09 -5.32
C ASP A 70 -25.86 -15.08 -6.16
N LYS A 71 -24.70 -14.82 -5.55
CA LYS A 71 -23.37 -14.82 -6.18
C LYS A 71 -22.45 -15.83 -5.50
N ASP A 72 -21.40 -16.23 -6.21
CA ASP A 72 -20.30 -17.03 -5.66
C ASP A 72 -19.15 -16.09 -5.24
N MET A 73 -18.97 -15.88 -3.92
CA MET A 73 -18.01 -14.95 -3.37
C MET A 73 -16.94 -15.66 -2.55
N LEU A 74 -15.67 -15.48 -2.91
CA LEU A 74 -14.52 -15.78 -2.05
C LEU A 74 -14.06 -14.51 -1.32
N ILE A 75 -13.79 -14.63 -0.02
CA ILE A 75 -13.39 -13.50 0.82
C ILE A 75 -11.98 -13.71 1.36
N PHE A 76 -11.09 -12.75 1.08
CA PHE A 76 -9.70 -12.69 1.52
C PHE A 76 -9.54 -11.47 2.44
N LYS A 77 -9.52 -11.70 3.76
CA LYS A 77 -9.48 -10.63 4.77
C LYS A 77 -8.33 -10.73 5.77
N HIS A 78 -7.86 -11.95 6.07
CA HIS A 78 -6.85 -12.15 7.11
C HIS A 78 -5.50 -11.57 6.73
N GLU A 79 -4.75 -11.13 7.73
CA GLU A 79 -3.44 -10.52 7.60
C GLU A 79 -2.35 -11.42 8.18
N PRO A 80 -1.15 -11.45 7.57
CA PRO A 80 -0.09 -12.38 7.96
C PRO A 80 0.70 -11.95 9.21
N TYR A 81 0.50 -10.72 9.72
CA TYR A 81 1.36 -10.11 10.75
C TYR A 81 1.42 -10.91 12.07
N PHE A 82 0.38 -11.69 12.37
CA PHE A 82 0.29 -12.50 13.60
C PHE A 82 0.56 -13.99 13.36
N THR A 83 0.98 -14.35 12.14
CA THR A 83 1.30 -15.76 11.85
C THR A 83 2.68 -16.14 12.38
N THR A 84 2.86 -17.39 12.75
CA THR A 84 4.17 -17.95 13.15
C THR A 84 5.22 -17.78 12.04
N ASP A 85 4.81 -17.92 10.78
CA ASP A 85 5.69 -17.79 9.63
C ASP A 85 6.25 -16.36 9.50
N HIS A 86 5.43 -15.34 9.82
CA HIS A 86 5.89 -13.95 9.81
C HIS A 86 6.74 -13.60 11.03
N ILE A 87 6.25 -13.93 12.24
CA ILE A 87 6.88 -13.49 13.50
C ILE A 87 8.16 -14.27 13.78
N VAL A 88 8.10 -15.61 13.69
CA VAL A 88 9.18 -16.51 14.13
C VAL A 88 10.11 -16.85 12.95
N LYS A 89 9.55 -17.31 11.84
CA LYS A 89 10.34 -17.76 10.68
C LYS A 89 10.80 -16.62 9.78
N ARG A 90 10.31 -15.40 10.00
CA ARG A 90 10.66 -14.20 9.24
C ARG A 90 10.53 -14.36 7.70
N LYS A 91 9.54 -15.11 7.25
CA LYS A 91 9.26 -15.26 5.82
C LYS A 91 8.88 -13.90 5.20
N PRO A 92 9.19 -13.67 3.92
CA PRO A 92 8.79 -12.45 3.22
C PRO A 92 7.27 -12.21 3.34
N LEU A 93 6.89 -10.96 3.60
CA LEU A 93 5.51 -10.59 3.94
C LEU A 93 4.51 -11.02 2.86
N ILE A 94 4.79 -10.71 1.59
CA ILE A 94 3.87 -11.00 0.47
C ILE A 94 3.70 -12.50 0.30
N GLN A 95 4.80 -13.26 0.29
CA GLN A 95 4.76 -14.72 0.19
C GLN A 95 3.95 -15.34 1.33
N ASN A 96 4.18 -14.87 2.56
CA ASN A 96 3.45 -15.37 3.72
C ASN A 96 1.95 -15.02 3.65
N TRP A 97 1.62 -13.87 3.09
CA TRP A 97 0.24 -13.44 2.90
C TRP A 97 -0.48 -14.31 1.85
N CYS A 98 0.17 -14.59 0.71
CA CYS A 98 -0.37 -15.52 -0.28
C CYS A 98 -0.54 -16.93 0.29
N ASN A 99 0.45 -17.42 1.06
CA ASN A 99 0.36 -18.73 1.73
C ASN A 99 -0.80 -18.81 2.74
N LEU A 100 -1.12 -17.71 3.44
CA LEU A 100 -2.24 -17.66 4.37
C LEU A 100 -3.60 -17.89 3.68
N TYR A 101 -3.66 -17.60 2.38
CA TYR A 101 -4.83 -17.78 1.54
C TYR A 101 -4.77 -19.04 0.66
N ASP A 102 -3.80 -19.92 0.89
CA ASP A 102 -3.53 -21.10 0.09
C ASP A 102 -3.35 -20.78 -1.43
N LEU A 103 -2.76 -19.63 -1.73
CA LEU A 103 -2.49 -19.18 -3.08
C LEU A 103 -1.08 -19.57 -3.52
N GLU A 104 -0.94 -20.00 -4.78
CA GLU A 104 0.36 -20.18 -5.41
C GLU A 104 1.00 -18.81 -5.67
N TYR A 105 2.12 -18.55 -4.99
CA TYR A 105 2.90 -17.32 -5.14
C TYR A 105 4.03 -17.50 -6.14
N ASN A 106 3.98 -16.77 -7.24
CA ASN A 106 4.92 -16.86 -8.36
C ASN A 106 5.89 -15.66 -8.42
N GLY A 107 6.13 -15.01 -7.29
CA GLY A 107 7.03 -13.85 -7.22
C GLY A 107 6.36 -12.52 -7.60
N GLU A 108 5.05 -12.39 -7.44
CA GLU A 108 4.34 -11.14 -7.68
C GLU A 108 4.94 -10.01 -6.85
N MET A 109 5.24 -8.90 -7.52
CA MET A 109 5.81 -7.71 -6.89
C MET A 109 4.76 -6.61 -6.73
N PRO A 110 4.90 -5.76 -5.71
CA PRO A 110 4.07 -4.57 -5.55
C PRO A 110 4.11 -3.68 -6.79
N GLU A 111 2.94 -3.16 -7.18
CA GLU A 111 2.79 -2.33 -8.36
C GLU A 111 1.99 -1.06 -8.04
N LEU A 112 2.51 0.09 -8.44
CA LEU A 112 1.82 1.38 -8.38
C LEU A 112 1.82 1.98 -9.78
N LEU A 113 0.63 2.22 -10.33
CA LEU A 113 0.46 2.82 -11.64
C LEU A 113 -0.13 4.22 -11.52
N PHE A 114 0.61 5.20 -12.01
CA PHE A 114 0.18 6.59 -12.06
C PHE A 114 -0.33 6.93 -13.47
N ASN A 115 -1.47 7.61 -13.55
CA ASN A 115 -1.94 8.16 -14.81
C ASN A 115 -1.07 9.36 -15.26
N MET A 116 -1.25 9.81 -16.52
CA MET A 116 -0.44 10.90 -17.07
C MET A 116 -0.53 12.19 -16.25
N ARG A 117 -1.73 12.55 -15.77
CA ARG A 117 -1.93 13.76 -14.95
C ARG A 117 -1.19 13.68 -13.62
N GLN A 118 -1.27 12.53 -12.93
CA GLN A 118 -0.54 12.31 -11.69
C GLN A 118 0.98 12.41 -11.91
N ARG A 119 1.48 11.85 -13.01
CA ARG A 119 2.91 11.96 -13.39
C ARG A 119 3.30 13.41 -13.68
N GLN A 120 2.50 14.14 -14.43
CA GLN A 120 2.78 15.56 -14.74
C GLN A 120 2.83 16.41 -13.49
N ILE A 121 1.88 16.27 -12.56
CA ILE A 121 1.88 16.98 -11.29
C ILE A 121 3.11 16.60 -10.45
N GLY A 122 3.42 15.32 -10.35
CA GLY A 122 4.59 14.84 -9.60
C GLY A 122 5.90 15.35 -10.19
N PHE A 123 6.14 15.13 -11.49
CA PHE A 123 7.40 15.49 -12.14
C PHE A 123 7.56 17.00 -12.38
N GLY A 124 6.47 17.72 -12.70
CA GLY A 124 6.54 19.17 -12.97
C GLY A 124 7.07 19.98 -11.79
N ASN A 125 6.79 19.55 -10.57
CA ASN A 125 7.25 20.21 -9.35
C ASN A 125 8.71 19.86 -8.97
N TRP A 126 9.31 18.86 -9.61
CA TRP A 126 10.62 18.32 -9.25
C TRP A 126 11.72 18.57 -10.28
N GLN A 127 11.44 19.37 -11.32
CA GLN A 127 12.47 19.78 -12.28
C GLN A 127 13.46 20.72 -11.58
N ARG A 128 14.67 20.25 -11.37
CA ARG A 128 15.78 20.97 -10.75
C ARG A 128 17.05 20.74 -11.57
N GLU A 129 17.98 21.66 -11.47
CA GLU A 129 19.31 21.54 -12.10
C GLU A 129 20.10 20.34 -11.56
N LYS A 130 19.93 20.03 -10.27
CA LYS A 130 20.53 18.87 -9.62
C LYS A 130 19.48 17.79 -9.31
N PRO A 131 19.85 16.51 -9.28
CA PRO A 131 18.98 15.44 -8.82
C PRO A 131 18.42 15.73 -7.41
N VAL A 132 17.19 15.34 -7.17
CA VAL A 132 16.53 15.50 -5.87
C VAL A 132 16.70 14.23 -5.03
N MET A 133 17.14 14.40 -3.79
CA MET A 133 17.16 13.34 -2.78
C MET A 133 16.10 13.62 -1.72
N LEU A 134 15.18 12.67 -1.56
CA LEU A 134 14.14 12.73 -0.52
C LEU A 134 14.56 11.90 0.68
N ILE A 135 14.49 12.49 1.87
CA ILE A 135 14.77 11.82 3.13
C ILE A 135 13.46 11.72 3.92
N GLN A 136 12.93 10.50 4.06
CA GLN A 136 11.79 10.22 4.91
C GLN A 136 12.29 9.91 6.32
N SER A 137 12.14 10.86 7.23
CA SER A 137 12.63 10.72 8.60
C SER A 137 11.63 10.07 9.56
N ASN A 138 10.34 10.03 9.22
CA ASN A 138 9.28 9.57 10.11
C ASN A 138 8.57 8.32 9.56
N GLY A 139 8.32 7.35 10.44
CA GLY A 139 7.70 6.07 10.09
C GLY A 139 6.17 6.05 10.03
N GLY A 140 5.50 7.19 10.14
CA GLY A 140 4.04 7.29 10.11
C GLY A 140 3.53 8.70 10.39
N PRO A 141 2.20 8.93 10.33
CA PRO A 141 1.63 10.20 10.72
C PRO A 141 1.85 10.43 12.21
N LEU A 142 2.22 11.65 12.57
CA LEU A 142 2.16 12.13 13.95
C LEU A 142 0.70 12.35 14.28
N GLY A 143 0.11 11.48 15.11
CA GLY A 143 -1.24 11.65 15.62
C GLY A 143 -1.22 12.42 16.94
N ASP A 144 -2.15 13.32 17.13
CA ASP A 144 -2.29 14.09 18.39
C ASP A 144 -2.55 13.19 19.62
N ASP A 145 -3.05 11.97 19.36
CA ASP A 145 -3.38 10.96 20.39
C ASP A 145 -2.24 10.00 20.73
N GLN A 146 -1.06 10.15 20.12
CA GLN A 146 0.05 9.26 20.42
C GLN A 146 0.86 9.78 21.62
N PRO A 147 1.11 8.93 22.65
CA PRO A 147 1.86 9.34 23.84
C PRO A 147 3.32 9.69 23.54
N PHE A 148 3.81 9.36 22.34
CA PHE A 148 5.14 9.67 21.86
C PHE A 148 5.09 10.24 20.44
N PRO A 149 5.75 11.39 20.17
CA PRO A 149 5.74 12.04 18.86
C PRO A 149 6.58 11.31 17.80
N TYR A 150 7.21 10.19 18.13
CA TYR A 150 8.05 9.41 17.21
C TYR A 150 8.05 7.91 17.53
N SER A 151 8.29 7.12 16.52
CA SER A 151 8.49 5.68 16.65
C SER A 151 9.99 5.36 16.70
N ARG A 152 10.49 4.99 17.88
CA ARG A 152 11.91 4.67 18.07
C ARG A 152 12.46 3.59 17.12
N THR A 153 11.58 2.77 16.58
CA THR A 153 11.97 1.64 15.70
C THR A 153 11.89 1.98 14.22
N ARG A 154 11.24 3.09 13.84
CA ARG A 154 10.99 3.46 12.44
C ARG A 154 11.42 4.86 12.06
N ASP A 155 11.64 5.72 13.05
CA ASP A 155 12.04 7.09 12.78
C ASP A 155 13.56 7.20 12.74
N LEU A 156 14.05 7.93 11.73
CA LEU A 156 15.44 8.32 11.64
C LEU A 156 15.68 9.51 12.60
N PRO A 157 16.63 9.45 13.53
CA PRO A 157 16.94 10.60 14.37
C PRO A 157 17.24 11.83 13.53
N TYR A 158 16.72 12.99 13.95
CA TYR A 158 16.86 14.23 13.19
C TYR A 158 18.31 14.55 12.81
N GLN A 159 19.23 14.37 13.75
CA GLN A 159 20.66 14.63 13.50
C GLN A 159 21.21 13.73 12.38
N ASN A 160 20.85 12.45 12.36
CA ASN A 160 21.28 11.53 11.30
C ASN A 160 20.72 11.96 9.94
N ALA A 161 19.45 12.39 9.88
CA ALA A 161 18.86 12.91 8.65
C ALA A 161 19.59 14.17 8.16
N LEU A 162 19.94 15.07 9.07
CA LEU A 162 20.68 16.28 8.79
C LEU A 162 22.11 15.99 8.29
N ASP A 163 22.80 15.03 8.91
CA ASP A 163 24.15 14.61 8.51
C ASP A 163 24.16 14.02 7.10
N VAL A 164 23.15 13.19 6.77
CA VAL A 164 22.98 12.67 5.40
C VAL A 164 22.71 13.80 4.41
N ALA A 165 21.83 14.74 4.75
CA ALA A 165 21.52 15.89 3.87
C ALA A 165 22.77 16.75 3.65
N ASN A 166 23.55 17.04 4.71
CA ASN A 166 24.79 17.82 4.64
C ASN A 166 25.86 17.12 3.79
N TYR A 167 25.98 15.80 3.89
CA TYR A 167 26.94 15.03 3.10
C TYR A 167 26.64 15.11 1.59
N PHE A 168 25.36 15.10 1.22
CA PHE A 168 24.95 15.05 -0.18
C PHE A 168 24.58 16.40 -0.80
N LYS A 169 24.53 17.50 -0.03
CA LYS A 169 24.06 18.83 -0.50
C LYS A 169 24.77 19.37 -1.73
N GLU A 170 26.04 19.00 -1.96
CA GLU A 170 26.80 19.44 -3.13
C GLU A 170 26.31 18.76 -4.43
N LYS A 171 25.85 17.50 -4.32
CA LYS A 171 25.44 16.68 -5.47
C LYS A 171 23.93 16.66 -5.70
N PHE A 172 23.14 16.89 -4.65
CA PHE A 172 21.69 16.75 -4.65
C PHE A 172 21.02 17.98 -4.05
N VAL A 173 19.78 18.24 -4.50
CA VAL A 173 18.86 19.06 -3.73
C VAL A 173 18.20 18.15 -2.70
N CYS A 174 18.51 18.35 -1.42
CA CYS A 174 17.97 17.53 -0.33
C CYS A 174 16.67 18.13 0.19
N GLY A 175 15.62 17.30 0.31
CA GLY A 175 14.34 17.67 0.91
C GLY A 175 13.87 16.57 1.87
N SER A 176 13.13 16.95 2.90
CA SER A 176 12.44 16.01 3.77
C SER A 176 10.96 15.93 3.40
N VAL A 177 10.40 14.73 3.46
CA VAL A 177 8.98 14.48 3.32
C VAL A 177 8.45 14.10 4.70
N THR A 178 7.61 14.96 5.27
CA THR A 178 6.87 14.64 6.49
C THR A 178 5.41 14.38 6.08
N LEU A 179 4.92 13.18 6.31
CA LEU A 179 3.51 12.88 6.15
C LEU A 179 2.76 13.44 7.37
N LEU A 180 2.22 14.63 7.23
CA LEU A 180 1.26 15.17 8.19
C LEU A 180 -0.07 14.45 7.98
N SER A 181 -0.69 14.00 9.06
CA SER A 181 -2.01 13.37 9.04
C SER A 181 -3.03 14.32 8.41
N GLY A 182 -3.50 13.99 7.22
CA GLY A 182 -4.68 14.60 6.62
C GLY A 182 -4.48 15.70 5.59
N HIS A 183 -3.27 16.18 5.30
CA HIS A 183 -3.06 17.18 4.24
C HIS A 183 -1.86 16.78 3.37
N VAL A 184 -2.13 16.47 2.13
CA VAL A 184 -1.11 16.43 1.07
C VAL A 184 -0.87 17.88 0.68
N ILE A 185 0.30 18.40 0.99
CA ILE A 185 0.77 19.68 0.45
C ILE A 185 1.37 19.43 -0.94
#